data_72761e21d364f9cb549f2954d44ef768
#
_entry.id   72761e21d364f9cb549f2954d44ef768
#
_cell.length_a   1.000
_cell.length_b   1.000
_cell.length_c   1.000
_cell.angle_alpha   90.00
_cell.angle_beta   90.00
_cell.angle_gamma   90.00
#
_symmetry.space_group_name_H-M   'P 1'
#
loop_
_entity.id
_entity.type
_entity.pdbx_description
1 polymer ?
#
loop_
_entity_poly.entity_id
_entity_poly.type
_entity_poly.pdbx_seq_one_letter_code
_entity_poly.pdbx_strand_id
1 'polypeptide(L)'
;MLCHPARSRLALATALLLAMASPAATRAEYPMLMSLQPVAAQLGQTSENTVSSRYNLYGAYQVLVSGSKVTATVVAVPKTKDGKTPSLTSLKLKFTVAADALPGVRDFRLATPRGASTIGQIVIVADPIVNETGNNNSTSTAQNITLPATICGAIEKAEDVDVFKFTATKGQPLSFHVRSQRLQDRIHDLQKHVDPILTLRTAAGTTLAASDNYFFADPFLAITAPADGQYTLEIRDVRYQGNSFWQYSIQSHNRPVIETVHPLAVATGTDVLLAPIGHHLGS
;
A
#
# COMPACT_ATOMS: atom_id res chain seq x y z
N MET A 1 -79.96 19.99 2.64
CA MET A 1 -79.11 18.79 2.31
C MET A 1 -77.67 19.15 2.62
N LEU A 2 -77.19 18.62 3.73
CA LEU A 2 -75.83 18.96 4.29
C LEU A 2 -74.83 18.05 3.73
N CYS A 3 -73.82 18.60 2.99
CA CYS A 3 -72.70 17.90 2.47
C CYS A 3 -71.52 17.96 3.46
N HIS A 4 -70.97 16.82 3.81
CA HIS A 4 -70.03 16.63 4.89
C HIS A 4 -68.57 17.09 4.54
N PRO A 5 -67.98 17.98 5.34
CA PRO A 5 -66.51 18.32 5.14
C PRO A 5 -65.56 17.46 5.97
N ALA A 6 -66.01 16.33 6.56
CA ALA A 6 -65.15 15.56 7.48
C ALA A 6 -64.10 14.62 6.80
N ARG A 7 -64.33 14.21 5.55
CA ARG A 7 -63.43 13.24 4.85
C ARG A 7 -62.14 13.86 4.29
N SER A 8 -62.16 15.16 3.98
CA SER A 8 -60.96 15.85 3.42
C SER A 8 -59.91 16.19 4.48
N ARG A 9 -60.30 16.39 5.74
CA ARG A 9 -59.33 16.69 6.82
C ARG A 9 -58.57 15.47 7.30
N LEU A 10 -59.15 14.27 7.24
CA LEU A 10 -58.49 13.03 7.64
C LEU A 10 -57.45 12.60 6.61
N ALA A 11 -57.72 12.77 5.32
CA ALA A 11 -56.75 12.47 4.24
C ALA A 11 -55.55 13.40 4.26
N LEU A 12 -55.74 14.68 4.62
CA LEU A 12 -54.65 15.64 4.73
C LEU A 12 -53.72 15.38 5.93
N ALA A 13 -54.30 14.96 7.08
CA ALA A 13 -53.56 14.60 8.28
C ALA A 13 -52.72 13.32 8.08
N THR A 14 -53.26 12.34 7.37
CA THR A 14 -52.54 11.10 7.05
C THR A 14 -51.41 11.34 6.06
N ALA A 15 -51.56 12.20 5.07
CA ALA A 15 -50.52 12.59 4.13
C ALA A 15 -49.38 13.38 4.81
N LEU A 16 -49.70 14.23 5.79
CA LEU A 16 -48.72 14.99 6.55
C LEU A 16 -47.90 14.11 7.51
N LEU A 17 -48.52 13.08 8.11
CA LEU A 17 -47.84 12.10 8.95
C LEU A 17 -46.92 11.16 8.15
N LEU A 18 -47.27 10.77 6.91
CA LEU A 18 -46.40 10.02 6.03
C LEU A 18 -45.23 10.86 5.52
N ALA A 19 -45.38 12.15 5.34
CA ALA A 19 -44.27 13.04 4.93
C ALA A 19 -43.23 13.25 6.03
N MET A 20 -43.59 13.11 7.32
CA MET A 20 -42.66 13.18 8.44
C MET A 20 -41.90 11.86 8.70
N ALA A 21 -42.31 10.77 8.08
CA ALA A 21 -41.66 9.45 8.16
C ALA A 21 -40.66 9.21 7.02
N SER A 22 -40.22 10.26 6.31
CA SER A 22 -39.10 10.12 5.37
C SER A 22 -37.88 9.68 6.16
N PRO A 23 -37.33 8.48 5.92
CA PRO A 23 -36.11 8.08 6.58
C PRO A 23 -35.08 9.15 6.26
N ALA A 24 -34.47 9.74 7.29
CA ALA A 24 -33.32 10.58 7.11
C ALA A 24 -32.35 9.81 6.20
N ALA A 25 -32.07 10.33 5.03
CA ALA A 25 -31.11 9.72 4.11
C ALA A 25 -29.79 9.61 4.87
N THR A 26 -29.57 8.46 5.49
CA THR A 26 -28.27 8.14 6.09
C THR A 26 -27.29 8.15 4.93
N ARG A 27 -26.52 9.21 4.79
CA ARG A 27 -25.36 9.19 3.89
C ARG A 27 -24.53 8.00 4.33
N ALA A 28 -24.46 6.98 3.50
CA ALA A 28 -23.55 5.86 3.70
C ALA A 28 -22.14 6.41 3.54
N GLU A 29 -21.54 6.88 4.63
CA GLU A 29 -20.13 7.22 4.69
C GLU A 29 -19.36 5.91 4.85
N TYR A 30 -18.93 5.32 3.73
CA TYR A 30 -18.05 4.17 3.80
C TYR A 30 -16.62 4.61 4.15
N PRO A 31 -15.89 3.86 5.00
CA PRO A 31 -14.51 4.18 5.32
C PRO A 31 -13.62 4.11 4.07
N MET A 32 -12.96 5.22 3.73
CA MET A 32 -12.02 5.28 2.61
C MET A 32 -10.60 5.13 3.12
N LEU A 33 -9.97 3.99 2.84
CA LEU A 33 -8.59 3.73 3.21
C LEU A 33 -7.66 4.53 2.31
N MET A 34 -6.67 5.19 2.93
CA MET A 34 -5.74 6.10 2.25
C MET A 34 -4.32 5.57 2.23
N SER A 35 -3.86 4.91 3.29
CA SER A 35 -2.51 4.34 3.38
C SER A 35 -2.45 3.21 4.40
N LEU A 36 -1.38 2.41 4.33
CA LEU A 36 -1.01 1.39 5.30
C LEU A 36 0.50 1.49 5.58
N GLN A 37 0.91 1.71 6.82
CA GLN A 37 2.33 1.85 7.18
C GLN A 37 2.71 0.89 8.32
N PRO A 38 3.77 0.08 8.13
CA PRO A 38 4.43 -0.21 6.85
C PRO A 38 3.46 -0.87 5.86
N VAL A 39 3.68 -0.68 4.55
CA VAL A 39 2.81 -1.26 3.52
C VAL A 39 3.10 -2.74 3.23
N ALA A 40 4.08 -3.32 3.90
CA ALA A 40 4.48 -4.72 3.74
C ALA A 40 4.36 -5.52 5.03
N ALA A 41 4.28 -6.86 4.88
CA ALA A 41 4.39 -7.84 5.94
C ALA A 41 5.26 -9.02 5.49
N GLN A 42 6.12 -9.54 6.40
CA GLN A 42 7.09 -10.58 6.08
C GLN A 42 6.50 -11.98 6.29
N LEU A 43 6.92 -12.92 5.45
CA LEU A 43 6.58 -14.36 5.57
C LEU A 43 6.99 -14.89 6.95
N GLY A 44 6.12 -15.69 7.55
CA GLY A 44 6.33 -16.33 8.85
C GLY A 44 6.29 -15.35 10.03
N GLN A 45 5.90 -14.08 9.82
CA GLN A 45 5.92 -13.05 10.85
C GLN A 45 4.52 -12.50 11.14
N THR A 46 4.43 -11.86 12.28
CA THR A 46 3.30 -11.02 12.66
C THR A 46 3.77 -9.58 12.74
N SER A 47 3.04 -8.65 12.12
CA SER A 47 3.36 -7.23 12.11
C SER A 47 2.17 -6.39 12.56
N GLU A 48 2.45 -5.25 13.18
CA GLU A 48 1.46 -4.18 13.38
C GLU A 48 1.65 -3.13 12.29
N ASN A 49 0.56 -2.84 11.59
CA ASN A 49 0.52 -1.89 10.49
C ASN A 49 -0.56 -0.85 10.79
N THR A 50 -0.25 0.42 10.63
CA THR A 50 -1.21 1.50 10.85
C THR A 50 -1.93 1.83 9.55
N VAL A 51 -3.23 1.63 9.51
CA VAL A 51 -4.08 2.04 8.40
C VAL A 51 -4.60 3.45 8.64
N SER A 52 -4.52 4.30 7.63
CA SER A 52 -5.13 5.64 7.63
C SER A 52 -6.36 5.67 6.73
N SER A 53 -7.34 6.48 7.10
CA SER A 53 -8.60 6.63 6.37
C SER A 53 -9.04 8.09 6.34
N ARG A 54 -9.73 8.48 5.27
CA ARG A 54 -10.34 9.79 5.19
C ARG A 54 -11.53 9.96 6.12
N TYR A 55 -12.27 8.87 6.37
CA TYR A 55 -13.46 8.86 7.20
C TYR A 55 -13.29 7.95 8.42
N ASN A 56 -14.23 8.07 9.35
CA ASN A 56 -14.18 7.43 10.65
C ASN A 56 -14.17 5.89 10.57
N LEU A 57 -13.16 5.27 11.16
CA LEU A 57 -12.96 3.83 11.29
C LEU A 57 -13.52 3.26 12.61
N TYR A 58 -14.14 4.09 13.47
CA TYR A 58 -14.61 3.63 14.78
C TYR A 58 -15.58 2.46 14.66
N GLY A 59 -15.37 1.47 15.52
CA GLY A 59 -16.17 0.25 15.53
C GLY A 59 -15.76 -0.77 14.47
N ALA A 60 -14.63 -0.58 13.77
CA ALA A 60 -14.09 -1.64 12.91
C ALA A 60 -13.89 -2.92 13.72
N TYR A 61 -14.46 -4.04 13.25
CA TYR A 61 -14.50 -5.30 13.99
C TYR A 61 -13.87 -6.47 13.26
N GLN A 62 -13.63 -6.35 11.96
CA GLN A 62 -13.06 -7.42 11.15
C GLN A 62 -12.20 -6.86 10.03
N VAL A 63 -11.13 -7.59 9.69
CA VAL A 63 -10.30 -7.36 8.49
C VAL A 63 -10.52 -8.55 7.56
N LEU A 64 -10.93 -8.26 6.34
CA LEU A 64 -11.09 -9.24 5.26
C LEU A 64 -9.87 -9.15 4.37
N VAL A 65 -9.06 -10.20 4.30
CA VAL A 65 -7.84 -10.25 3.47
C VAL A 65 -8.06 -11.24 2.32
N SER A 66 -7.66 -10.86 1.11
CA SER A 66 -7.75 -11.73 -0.06
C SER A 66 -6.68 -12.82 -0.05
N GLY A 67 -7.02 -13.97 -0.64
CA GLY A 67 -6.14 -15.14 -0.72
C GLY A 67 -6.10 -15.94 0.57
N SER A 68 -5.15 -16.88 0.65
CA SER A 68 -4.97 -17.78 1.80
C SER A 68 -3.68 -17.46 2.55
N LYS A 69 -3.57 -17.97 3.80
CA LYS A 69 -2.34 -17.93 4.62
C LYS A 69 -1.90 -16.55 5.09
N VAL A 70 -2.76 -15.53 4.90
CA VAL A 70 -2.60 -14.19 5.45
C VAL A 70 -3.90 -13.82 6.15
N THR A 71 -3.82 -13.48 7.43
CA THR A 71 -4.96 -13.05 8.23
C THR A 71 -4.64 -11.70 8.89
N ALA A 72 -5.68 -10.96 9.26
CA ALA A 72 -5.48 -9.74 10.01
C ALA A 72 -6.61 -9.49 11.01
N THR A 73 -6.29 -8.79 12.08
CA THR A 73 -7.24 -8.37 13.12
C THR A 73 -7.09 -6.89 13.41
N VAL A 74 -8.17 -6.26 13.87
CA VAL A 74 -8.13 -4.89 14.39
C VAL A 74 -7.56 -4.94 15.80
N VAL A 75 -6.55 -4.12 16.09
CA VAL A 75 -6.06 -3.94 17.45
C VAL A 75 -7.09 -3.14 18.24
N ALA A 76 -7.44 -3.61 19.46
CA ALA A 76 -8.48 -3.02 20.27
C ALA A 76 -8.24 -1.52 20.52
N VAL A 77 -9.26 -0.72 20.26
CA VAL A 77 -9.25 0.72 20.52
C VAL A 77 -9.85 0.96 21.90
N PRO A 78 -9.20 1.73 22.77
CA PRO A 78 -9.76 2.08 24.08
C PRO A 78 -11.11 2.81 23.93
N LYS A 79 -12.10 2.41 24.73
CA LYS A 79 -13.39 3.14 24.80
C LYS A 79 -13.17 4.50 25.44
N THR A 80 -13.78 5.55 24.89
CA THR A 80 -13.79 6.86 25.53
C THR A 80 -14.69 6.86 26.77
N LYS A 81 -14.33 7.65 27.81
CA LYS A 81 -15.04 7.66 29.09
C LYS A 81 -16.39 8.39 29.06
N ASP A 82 -16.63 9.19 28.06
CA ASP A 82 -17.80 10.13 27.96
C ASP A 82 -18.92 9.61 27.06
N GLY A 83 -18.89 8.34 26.64
CA GLY A 83 -19.95 7.72 25.85
C GLY A 83 -20.08 8.27 24.43
N LYS A 84 -19.26 9.23 24.01
CA LYS A 84 -19.25 9.77 22.64
C LYS A 84 -18.50 8.85 21.71
N THR A 85 -19.03 8.67 20.49
CA THR A 85 -18.34 7.95 19.43
C THR A 85 -17.08 8.72 19.02
N PRO A 86 -15.88 8.16 19.20
CA PRO A 86 -14.66 8.85 18.78
C PRO A 86 -14.58 8.92 17.25
N SER A 87 -13.94 9.98 16.75
CA SER A 87 -13.56 10.07 15.34
C SER A 87 -12.16 9.48 15.18
N LEU A 88 -12.07 8.30 14.57
CA LEU A 88 -10.82 7.60 14.33
C LEU A 88 -10.54 7.55 12.85
N THR A 89 -9.53 8.29 12.40
CA THR A 89 -9.03 8.25 11.01
C THR A 89 -7.79 7.37 10.87
N SER A 90 -7.38 6.72 11.95
CA SER A 90 -6.24 5.80 11.97
C SER A 90 -6.51 4.66 12.93
N LEU A 91 -6.15 3.43 12.53
CA LEU A 91 -6.23 2.22 13.34
C LEU A 91 -4.99 1.36 13.17
N LYS A 92 -4.61 0.64 14.21
CA LYS A 92 -3.62 -0.43 14.11
C LYS A 92 -4.28 -1.73 13.71
N LEU A 93 -3.72 -2.38 12.70
CA LEU A 93 -4.05 -3.71 12.25
C LEU A 93 -2.89 -4.64 12.57
N LYS A 94 -3.21 -5.86 13.00
CA LYS A 94 -2.22 -6.91 13.23
C LYS A 94 -2.35 -7.94 12.13
N PHE A 95 -1.38 -7.98 11.21
CA PHE A 95 -1.29 -9.00 10.17
C PHE A 95 -0.46 -10.18 10.65
N THR A 96 -0.93 -11.38 10.33
CA THR A 96 -0.21 -12.64 10.57
C THR A 96 -0.05 -13.35 9.24
N VAL A 97 1.19 -13.61 8.84
CA VAL A 97 1.55 -14.20 7.55
C VAL A 97 2.17 -15.57 7.81
N ALA A 98 1.61 -16.63 7.23
CA ALA A 98 2.20 -17.96 7.32
C ALA A 98 3.55 -18.03 6.58
N ALA A 99 4.47 -18.88 7.03
CA ALA A 99 5.78 -19.02 6.43
C ALA A 99 5.73 -19.52 4.97
N ASP A 100 4.68 -20.25 4.61
CA ASP A 100 4.43 -20.81 3.29
C ASP A 100 3.37 -20.00 2.49
N ALA A 101 3.08 -18.77 2.89
CA ALA A 101 2.25 -17.89 2.10
C ALA A 101 2.99 -17.47 0.82
N LEU A 102 2.25 -17.25 -0.27
CA LEU A 102 2.86 -16.77 -1.51
C LEU A 102 3.17 -15.27 -1.38
N PRO A 103 4.38 -14.82 -1.71
CA PRO A 103 4.69 -13.39 -1.83
C PRO A 103 3.81 -12.69 -2.85
N GLY A 104 3.63 -11.40 -2.69
CA GLY A 104 2.85 -10.56 -3.61
C GLY A 104 1.81 -9.70 -2.89
N VAL A 105 1.04 -8.95 -3.66
CA VAL A 105 0.03 -8.03 -3.12
C VAL A 105 -1.20 -8.80 -2.66
N ARG A 106 -1.75 -8.38 -1.51
CA ARG A 106 -3.07 -8.80 -1.01
C ARG A 106 -3.95 -7.58 -0.83
N ASP A 107 -5.16 -7.69 -1.34
CA ASP A 107 -6.21 -6.72 -1.04
C ASP A 107 -6.79 -6.99 0.34
N PHE A 108 -7.13 -5.94 1.08
CA PHE A 108 -7.89 -6.08 2.31
C PHE A 108 -8.99 -5.02 2.42
N ARG A 109 -9.99 -5.30 3.26
CA ARG A 109 -11.06 -4.37 3.63
C ARG A 109 -11.31 -4.45 5.13
N LEU A 110 -11.79 -3.33 5.68
CA LEU A 110 -12.29 -3.27 7.04
C LEU A 110 -13.81 -3.35 7.03
N ALA A 111 -14.37 -4.22 7.87
CA ALA A 111 -15.80 -4.23 8.18
C ALA A 111 -16.04 -3.33 9.38
N THR A 112 -16.95 -2.37 9.24
CA THR A 112 -17.36 -1.42 10.27
C THR A 112 -18.88 -1.40 10.38
N PRO A 113 -19.46 -0.84 11.46
CA PRO A 113 -20.91 -0.66 11.57
C PRO A 113 -21.52 0.20 10.44
N ARG A 114 -20.69 0.98 9.74
CA ARG A 114 -21.10 1.84 8.61
C ARG A 114 -20.96 1.15 7.24
N GLY A 115 -20.44 -0.07 7.20
CA GLY A 115 -20.23 -0.84 5.97
C GLY A 115 -18.77 -1.24 5.78
N ALA A 116 -18.47 -1.85 4.63
CA ALA A 116 -17.11 -2.23 4.26
C ALA A 116 -16.33 -1.01 3.73
N SER A 117 -15.04 -0.96 4.06
CA SER A 117 -14.13 0.07 3.55
C SER A 117 -13.89 -0.06 2.04
N THR A 118 -13.24 0.95 1.44
CA THR A 118 -12.52 0.76 0.17
C THR A 118 -11.44 -0.31 0.31
N ILE A 119 -10.84 -0.70 -0.81
CA ILE A 119 -9.72 -1.65 -0.82
C ILE A 119 -8.47 -0.94 -0.30
N GLY A 120 -7.79 -1.56 0.67
CA GLY A 120 -6.40 -1.32 1.02
C GLY A 120 -5.53 -2.46 0.48
N GLN A 121 -4.24 -2.22 0.34
CA GLN A 121 -3.28 -3.22 -0.14
C GLN A 121 -2.14 -3.40 0.85
N ILE A 122 -1.65 -4.64 0.96
CA ILE A 122 -0.45 -5.01 1.70
C ILE A 122 0.43 -5.89 0.81
N VAL A 123 1.74 -5.67 0.87
CA VAL A 123 2.74 -6.44 0.10
C VAL A 123 3.32 -7.53 0.99
N ILE A 124 3.12 -8.79 0.63
CA ILE A 124 3.73 -9.92 1.33
C ILE A 124 5.11 -10.17 0.76
N VAL A 125 6.13 -10.14 1.60
CA VAL A 125 7.54 -10.19 1.21
C VAL A 125 8.30 -11.29 1.94
N ALA A 126 9.36 -11.81 1.31
CA ALA A 126 10.22 -12.82 1.93
C ALA A 126 11.35 -12.17 2.74
N ASP A 127 11.86 -11.04 2.28
CA ASP A 127 13.04 -10.38 2.86
C ASP A 127 12.64 -9.51 4.08
N PRO A 128 13.59 -9.23 4.99
CA PRO A 128 13.34 -8.39 6.15
C PRO A 128 12.80 -7.01 5.76
N ILE A 129 11.88 -6.47 6.58
CA ILE A 129 11.33 -5.14 6.36
C ILE A 129 12.17 -4.10 7.10
N VAL A 130 12.53 -3.04 6.40
CA VAL A 130 13.19 -1.86 6.93
C VAL A 130 12.26 -0.67 6.75
N ASN A 131 11.86 -0.05 7.84
CA ASN A 131 11.06 1.17 7.77
C ASN A 131 11.99 2.39 7.62
N GLU A 132 11.54 3.32 6.82
CA GLU A 132 12.15 4.64 6.71
C GLU A 132 12.16 5.36 8.06
N THR A 133 13.19 6.17 8.30
CA THR A 133 13.38 6.90 9.58
C THR A 133 13.01 8.38 9.49
N GLY A 134 12.64 8.89 8.31
CA GLY A 134 12.18 10.28 8.10
C GLY A 134 13.26 11.37 8.14
N ASN A 135 14.54 11.02 8.35
CA ASN A 135 15.67 11.97 8.39
C ASN A 135 16.73 11.66 7.33
N ASN A 136 16.38 10.93 6.30
CA ASN A 136 17.27 10.40 5.26
C ASN A 136 17.26 11.22 3.96
N ASN A 137 17.01 12.52 4.03
CA ASN A 137 16.72 13.40 2.88
C ASN A 137 17.97 13.80 2.06
N SER A 138 19.16 13.26 2.38
CA SER A 138 20.39 13.57 1.66
C SER A 138 21.39 12.43 1.79
N THR A 139 22.42 12.43 0.95
CA THR A 139 23.52 11.44 1.02
C THR A 139 24.22 11.45 2.38
N SER A 140 24.35 12.62 3.03
CA SER A 140 25.00 12.75 4.35
C SER A 140 24.13 12.18 5.49
N THR A 141 22.83 12.19 5.33
CA THR A 141 21.85 11.68 6.31
C THR A 141 21.25 10.33 5.87
N ALA A 142 21.75 9.73 4.80
CA ALA A 142 21.25 8.49 4.23
C ALA A 142 21.13 7.37 5.27
N GLN A 143 19.97 6.72 5.30
CA GLN A 143 19.72 5.60 6.19
C GLN A 143 20.52 4.37 5.77
N ASN A 144 21.30 3.80 6.70
CA ASN A 144 22.01 2.55 6.43
C ASN A 144 21.03 1.38 6.38
N ILE A 145 21.16 0.55 5.36
CA ILE A 145 20.38 -0.68 5.18
C ILE A 145 21.30 -1.85 4.84
N THR A 146 20.85 -3.04 5.11
CA THR A 146 21.50 -4.30 4.70
C THR A 146 20.61 -5.01 3.70
N LEU A 147 21.18 -5.39 2.54
CA LEU A 147 20.47 -6.14 1.51
C LEU A 147 20.63 -7.66 1.70
N PRO A 148 19.62 -8.50 1.34
CA PRO A 148 18.34 -8.11 0.78
C PRO A 148 17.39 -7.55 1.86
N ALA A 149 16.52 -6.61 1.48
CA ALA A 149 15.51 -6.02 2.34
C ALA A 149 14.32 -5.48 1.53
N THR A 150 13.18 -5.34 2.20
CA THR A 150 12.05 -4.54 1.70
C THR A 150 11.99 -3.24 2.49
N ILE A 151 12.24 -2.12 1.82
CA ILE A 151 12.19 -0.80 2.43
C ILE A 151 10.77 -0.27 2.30
N CYS A 152 10.17 0.18 3.40
CA CYS A 152 8.85 0.79 3.44
C CYS A 152 8.95 2.23 3.92
N GLY A 153 8.39 3.16 3.17
CA GLY A 153 8.39 4.59 3.49
C GLY A 153 7.26 5.33 2.78
N ALA A 154 7.35 6.66 2.79
CA ALA A 154 6.39 7.53 2.12
C ALA A 154 7.06 8.83 1.64
N ILE A 155 6.68 9.31 0.46
CA ILE A 155 7.04 10.64 -0.03
C ILE A 155 6.01 11.62 0.55
N GLU A 156 6.26 12.11 1.77
CA GLU A 156 5.23 12.72 2.62
C GLU A 156 4.86 14.14 2.24
N LYS A 157 5.80 14.90 1.68
CA LYS A 157 5.65 16.34 1.40
C LYS A 157 6.41 16.74 0.14
N ALA A 158 6.18 17.96 -0.34
CA ALA A 158 6.97 18.51 -1.42
C ALA A 158 8.46 18.54 -1.07
N GLU A 159 9.31 18.25 -2.07
CA GLU A 159 10.78 18.16 -1.98
C GLU A 159 11.27 17.02 -1.05
N ASP A 160 10.42 16.06 -0.74
CA ASP A 160 10.79 14.86 0.00
C ASP A 160 11.64 13.94 -0.87
N VAL A 161 12.80 13.57 -0.34
CA VAL A 161 13.79 12.72 -0.99
C VAL A 161 14.30 11.72 0.02
N ASP A 162 14.09 10.44 -0.21
CA ASP A 162 14.58 9.41 0.69
C ASP A 162 15.83 8.77 0.13
N VAL A 163 16.91 8.77 0.92
CA VAL A 163 18.21 8.21 0.55
C VAL A 163 18.58 7.08 1.48
N PHE A 164 18.86 5.93 0.89
CA PHE A 164 19.33 4.72 1.58
C PHE A 164 20.74 4.40 1.15
N LYS A 165 21.56 3.87 2.08
CA LYS A 165 22.95 3.55 1.88
C LYS A 165 23.24 2.10 2.24
N PHE A 166 23.93 1.38 1.35
CA PHE A 166 24.28 -0.03 1.51
C PHE A 166 25.65 -0.33 0.92
N THR A 167 26.18 -1.49 1.24
CA THR A 167 27.42 -2.01 0.64
C THR A 167 27.12 -3.16 -0.32
N ALA A 168 27.88 -3.23 -1.41
CA ALA A 168 27.87 -4.35 -2.33
C ALA A 168 29.26 -4.72 -2.78
N THR A 169 29.44 -5.95 -3.24
CA THR A 169 30.68 -6.45 -3.80
C THR A 169 30.65 -6.42 -5.34
N LYS A 170 31.80 -6.26 -5.97
CA LYS A 170 31.93 -6.31 -7.44
C LYS A 170 31.33 -7.62 -7.97
N GLY A 171 30.51 -7.49 -9.01
CA GLY A 171 29.83 -8.64 -9.61
C GLY A 171 28.52 -9.05 -8.92
N GLN A 172 28.17 -8.45 -7.78
CA GLN A 172 26.94 -8.75 -7.09
C GLN A 172 25.73 -8.29 -7.91
N PRO A 173 24.74 -9.16 -8.18
CA PRO A 173 23.50 -8.76 -8.80
C PRO A 173 22.68 -7.91 -7.83
N LEU A 174 22.15 -6.80 -8.31
CA LEU A 174 21.32 -5.87 -7.55
C LEU A 174 20.05 -5.60 -8.34
N SER A 175 18.90 -5.77 -7.74
CA SER A 175 17.63 -5.34 -8.30
C SER A 175 16.77 -4.65 -7.24
N PHE A 176 16.03 -3.63 -7.65
CA PHE A 176 15.17 -2.82 -6.81
C PHE A 176 13.83 -2.64 -7.50
N HIS A 177 12.79 -3.23 -6.92
CA HIS A 177 11.44 -3.17 -7.44
C HIS A 177 10.57 -2.29 -6.55
N VAL A 178 10.16 -1.15 -7.06
CA VAL A 178 9.26 -0.22 -6.35
C VAL A 178 7.81 -0.58 -6.60
N ARG A 179 7.01 -0.50 -5.55
CA ARG A 179 5.56 -0.40 -5.60
C ARG A 179 5.15 0.84 -4.83
N SER A 180 4.59 1.80 -5.53
CA SER A 180 4.12 3.06 -4.96
C SER A 180 2.84 3.51 -5.66
N GLN A 181 2.89 3.93 -6.92
CA GLN A 181 1.71 4.34 -7.67
C GLN A 181 0.69 3.20 -7.78
N ARG A 182 1.11 1.97 -8.05
CA ARG A 182 0.23 0.80 -8.13
C ARG A 182 -0.45 0.43 -6.80
N LEU A 183 0.05 0.91 -5.66
CA LEU A 183 -0.62 0.78 -4.35
C LEU A 183 -1.69 1.85 -4.15
N GLN A 184 -1.66 2.92 -4.94
CA GLN A 184 -2.53 4.09 -4.81
C GLN A 184 -3.64 4.15 -5.85
N ASP A 185 -3.60 3.34 -6.88
CA ASP A 185 -4.59 3.33 -7.96
C ASP A 185 -6.02 3.00 -7.47
N ARG A 186 -6.14 2.42 -6.26
CA ARG A 186 -7.41 2.11 -5.59
C ARG A 186 -7.94 3.23 -4.71
N ILE A 187 -7.22 4.35 -4.57
CA ILE A 187 -7.60 5.46 -3.71
C ILE A 187 -8.32 6.52 -4.56
N HIS A 188 -9.63 6.47 -4.60
CA HIS A 188 -10.46 7.33 -5.45
C HIS A 188 -10.35 8.83 -5.15
N ASP A 189 -9.91 9.21 -3.95
CA ASP A 189 -9.91 10.61 -3.50
C ASP A 189 -8.53 11.29 -3.62
N LEU A 190 -7.53 10.58 -4.11
CA LEU A 190 -6.25 11.18 -4.48
C LEU A 190 -6.39 11.88 -5.82
N GLN A 191 -6.36 13.22 -5.80
CA GLN A 191 -6.39 14.02 -7.02
C GLN A 191 -5.09 13.92 -7.82
N LYS A 192 -3.99 13.59 -7.15
CA LYS A 192 -2.67 13.36 -7.73
C LYS A 192 -2.07 12.11 -7.12
N HIS A 193 -1.58 11.24 -7.96
CA HIS A 193 -0.81 10.07 -7.57
C HIS A 193 0.69 10.37 -7.61
N VAL A 194 1.45 9.64 -6.82
CA VAL A 194 2.91 9.67 -6.88
C VAL A 194 3.40 9.21 -8.24
N ASP A 195 4.48 9.81 -8.68
CA ASP A 195 5.23 9.44 -9.90
C ASP A 195 6.70 9.26 -9.48
N PRO A 196 7.05 8.08 -8.90
CA PRO A 196 8.33 7.91 -8.25
C PRO A 196 9.46 7.71 -9.25
N ILE A 197 10.61 8.30 -8.98
CA ILE A 197 11.87 8.00 -9.65
C ILE A 197 12.85 7.37 -8.66
N LEU A 198 13.53 6.32 -9.10
CA LEU A 198 14.57 5.62 -8.35
C LEU A 198 15.92 5.86 -9.00
N THR A 199 16.92 6.27 -8.22
CA THR A 199 18.28 6.54 -8.71
C THR A 199 19.29 5.79 -7.86
N LEU A 200 20.19 5.04 -8.50
CA LEU A 200 21.30 4.36 -7.87
C LEU A 200 22.63 5.08 -8.20
N ARG A 201 23.41 5.36 -7.16
CA ARG A 201 24.71 6.06 -7.28
C ARG A 201 25.83 5.33 -6.55
N THR A 202 27.05 5.58 -6.99
CA THR A 202 28.27 5.22 -6.24
C THR A 202 28.44 6.15 -5.02
N ALA A 203 29.36 5.80 -4.11
CA ALA A 203 29.75 6.67 -2.99
C ALA A 203 30.30 8.04 -3.45
N ALA A 204 30.88 8.11 -4.65
CA ALA A 204 31.36 9.36 -5.24
C ALA A 204 30.25 10.21 -5.88
N GLY A 205 28.99 9.77 -5.81
CA GLY A 205 27.84 10.48 -6.38
C GLY A 205 27.58 10.20 -7.86
N THR A 206 28.38 9.34 -8.51
CA THR A 206 28.16 8.98 -9.93
C THR A 206 26.89 8.16 -10.07
N THR A 207 25.95 8.59 -10.90
CA THR A 207 24.73 7.84 -11.22
C THR A 207 25.08 6.60 -12.06
N LEU A 208 24.69 5.44 -11.58
CA LEU A 208 24.85 4.15 -12.27
C LEU A 208 23.61 3.77 -13.06
N ALA A 209 22.44 4.03 -12.50
CA ALA A 209 21.17 3.75 -13.13
C ALA A 209 20.08 4.66 -12.54
N ALA A 210 19.05 4.95 -13.34
CA ALA A 210 17.83 5.61 -12.91
C ALA A 210 16.66 5.01 -13.67
N SER A 211 15.48 4.97 -13.03
CA SER A 211 14.23 4.49 -13.61
C SER A 211 13.06 5.23 -12.99
N ASP A 212 12.02 5.48 -13.79
CA ASP A 212 10.79 6.11 -13.33
C ASP A 212 9.53 5.32 -13.76
N ASN A 213 9.46 4.80 -14.96
CA ASN A 213 8.25 4.24 -15.56
C ASN A 213 8.46 2.82 -16.12
N TYR A 214 8.88 1.88 -15.29
CA TYR A 214 9.10 0.50 -15.72
C TYR A 214 7.81 -0.34 -15.65
N PHE A 215 7.14 -0.32 -14.48
CA PHE A 215 5.84 -0.94 -14.26
C PHE A 215 4.79 0.16 -14.07
N PHE A 216 4.21 0.68 -15.15
CA PHE A 216 3.45 1.93 -15.17
C PHE A 216 4.34 3.09 -14.67
N ALA A 217 3.93 3.82 -13.62
CA ALA A 217 4.76 4.84 -13.01
C ALA A 217 5.73 4.31 -11.94
N ASP A 218 5.72 3.02 -11.62
CA ASP A 218 6.63 2.46 -10.62
C ASP A 218 7.96 2.05 -11.23
N PRO A 219 9.10 2.52 -10.67
CA PRO A 219 10.43 2.18 -11.18
C PRO A 219 10.88 0.76 -10.85
N PHE A 220 11.75 0.24 -11.69
CA PHE A 220 12.52 -0.97 -11.46
C PHE A 220 13.95 -0.77 -11.96
N LEU A 221 14.95 -1.18 -11.17
CA LEU A 221 16.36 -1.19 -11.54
C LEU A 221 16.92 -2.58 -11.38
N ALA A 222 17.72 -3.01 -12.36
CA ALA A 222 18.54 -4.22 -12.26
C ALA A 222 19.92 -3.92 -12.83
N ILE A 223 20.98 -4.09 -12.02
CA ILE A 223 22.36 -3.91 -12.41
C ILE A 223 23.26 -4.96 -11.76
N THR A 224 24.46 -5.08 -12.26
CA THR A 224 25.57 -5.77 -11.56
C THR A 224 26.49 -4.72 -10.95
N ALA A 225 26.80 -4.84 -9.67
CA ALA A 225 27.69 -3.90 -8.98
C ALA A 225 29.06 -3.83 -9.67
N PRO A 226 29.50 -2.65 -10.13
CA PRO A 226 30.75 -2.53 -10.90
C PRO A 226 32.02 -2.64 -10.05
N ALA A 227 31.93 -2.41 -8.74
CA ALA A 227 33.05 -2.42 -7.80
C ALA A 227 32.60 -2.79 -6.39
N ASP A 228 33.53 -3.16 -5.54
CA ASP A 228 33.31 -3.24 -4.09
C ASP A 228 33.12 -1.83 -3.54
N GLY A 229 32.16 -1.66 -2.59
CA GLY A 229 32.03 -0.40 -1.93
C GLY A 229 30.59 -0.04 -1.52
N GLN A 230 30.45 1.23 -1.20
CA GLN A 230 29.21 1.79 -0.76
C GLN A 230 28.42 2.40 -1.93
N TYR A 231 27.12 2.23 -1.87
CA TYR A 231 26.17 2.73 -2.85
C TYR A 231 25.05 3.49 -2.15
N THR A 232 24.42 4.42 -2.86
CA THR A 232 23.21 5.11 -2.40
C THR A 232 22.07 4.87 -3.37
N LEU A 233 20.88 4.59 -2.80
CA LEU A 233 19.62 4.47 -3.50
C LEU A 233 18.74 5.64 -3.08
N GLU A 234 18.28 6.43 -4.04
CA GLU A 234 17.43 7.60 -3.84
C GLU A 234 16.05 7.35 -4.46
N ILE A 235 14.99 7.63 -3.71
CA ILE A 235 13.62 7.67 -4.22
C ILE A 235 12.99 9.03 -3.93
N ARG A 236 12.24 9.58 -4.89
CA ARG A 236 11.46 10.81 -4.79
C ARG A 236 10.38 10.85 -5.85
N ASP A 237 9.45 11.79 -5.78
CA ASP A 237 8.54 12.09 -6.89
C ASP A 237 9.30 12.83 -8.02
N VAL A 238 9.00 12.50 -9.27
CA VAL A 238 9.63 13.14 -10.45
C VAL A 238 9.46 14.65 -10.44
N ARG A 239 8.32 15.15 -9.97
CA ARG A 239 7.97 16.57 -9.91
C ARG A 239 8.30 17.23 -8.57
N TYR A 240 8.99 16.52 -7.66
CA TYR A 240 9.26 16.95 -6.28
C TYR A 240 7.99 17.31 -5.51
N GLN A 241 6.89 16.63 -5.78
CA GLN A 241 5.66 16.72 -4.99
C GLN A 241 5.67 15.66 -3.89
N GLY A 242 4.71 15.75 -2.96
CA GLY A 242 4.54 14.77 -1.91
C GLY A 242 3.15 14.84 -1.30
N ASN A 243 2.78 13.78 -0.62
CA ASN A 243 1.53 13.66 0.09
C ASN A 243 1.70 12.60 1.19
N SER A 244 1.19 12.83 2.38
CA SER A 244 1.30 11.91 3.53
C SER A 244 0.73 10.50 3.27
N PHE A 245 0.00 10.31 2.17
CA PHE A 245 -0.52 9.01 1.76
C PHE A 245 0.29 8.36 0.63
N TRP A 246 1.35 9.01 0.12
CA TRP A 246 2.18 8.49 -0.96
C TRP A 246 3.22 7.51 -0.42
N GLN A 247 2.75 6.34 -0.04
CA GLN A 247 3.57 5.25 0.48
C GLN A 247 4.29 4.50 -0.63
N TYR A 248 5.42 3.88 -0.29
CA TYR A 248 6.15 2.98 -1.18
C TYR A 248 6.67 1.74 -0.45
N SER A 249 6.91 0.69 -1.22
CA SER A 249 7.79 -0.40 -0.85
C SER A 249 8.86 -0.59 -1.92
N ILE A 250 10.13 -0.71 -1.54
CA ILE A 250 11.24 -1.05 -2.42
C ILE A 250 11.73 -2.44 -2.03
N GLN A 251 11.44 -3.44 -2.85
CA GLN A 251 11.98 -4.78 -2.67
C GLN A 251 13.36 -4.84 -3.31
N SER A 252 14.41 -5.02 -2.49
CA SER A 252 15.77 -5.23 -2.98
C SER A 252 16.09 -6.71 -3.02
N HIS A 253 16.62 -7.18 -4.14
CA HIS A 253 16.98 -8.58 -4.33
C HIS A 253 18.40 -8.73 -4.85
N ASN A 254 19.04 -9.81 -4.43
CA ASN A 254 20.34 -10.30 -4.96
C ASN A 254 20.15 -11.64 -5.69
N ARG A 255 18.94 -11.95 -6.09
CA ARG A 255 18.50 -13.19 -6.76
C ARG A 255 17.88 -12.88 -8.12
N PRO A 256 17.69 -13.90 -9.00
CA PRO A 256 17.00 -13.74 -10.27
C PRO A 256 15.62 -13.11 -10.10
N VAL A 257 15.25 -12.23 -11.02
CA VAL A 257 13.92 -11.63 -11.13
C VAL A 257 13.31 -12.06 -12.43
N ILE A 258 12.22 -12.83 -12.34
CA ILE A 258 11.43 -13.23 -13.51
C ILE A 258 10.31 -12.20 -13.67
N GLU A 259 10.25 -11.55 -14.82
CA GLU A 259 9.19 -10.61 -15.17
C GLU A 259 8.04 -11.30 -15.87
N THR A 260 8.36 -12.24 -16.74
CA THR A 260 7.38 -13.03 -17.50
C THR A 260 7.96 -14.36 -17.92
N VAL A 261 7.10 -15.24 -18.40
CA VAL A 261 7.47 -16.53 -18.98
C VAL A 261 6.85 -16.67 -20.37
N HIS A 262 7.51 -17.39 -21.26
CA HIS A 262 6.96 -17.71 -22.57
C HIS A 262 6.91 -19.24 -22.75
N PRO A 263 5.78 -19.79 -23.28
CA PRO A 263 4.52 -19.13 -23.60
C PRO A 263 3.72 -18.72 -22.36
N LEU A 264 2.85 -17.70 -22.51
CA LEU A 264 2.00 -17.20 -21.40
C LEU A 264 0.80 -18.13 -21.09
N ALA A 265 0.46 -19.03 -22.02
CA ALA A 265 -0.63 -19.97 -21.86
C ALA A 265 -0.22 -21.36 -22.34
N VAL A 266 -0.71 -22.38 -21.65
CA VAL A 266 -0.43 -23.80 -21.93
C VAL A 266 -1.74 -24.56 -21.90
N ALA A 267 -1.95 -25.48 -22.83
CA ALA A 267 -3.10 -26.36 -22.81
C ALA A 267 -3.01 -27.36 -21.65
N THR A 268 -4.14 -27.63 -21.00
CA THR A 268 -4.21 -28.62 -19.90
C THR A 268 -3.73 -30.00 -20.39
N GLY A 269 -2.85 -30.63 -19.60
CA GLY A 269 -2.33 -31.98 -19.93
C GLY A 269 -1.20 -32.00 -20.96
N THR A 270 -0.61 -30.85 -21.30
CA THR A 270 0.59 -30.79 -22.15
C THR A 270 1.81 -30.36 -21.37
N ASP A 271 2.95 -31.01 -21.68
CA ASP A 271 4.26 -30.58 -21.17
C ASP A 271 4.81 -29.48 -22.10
N VAL A 272 5.20 -28.38 -21.51
CA VAL A 272 5.79 -27.22 -22.22
C VAL A 272 7.04 -26.73 -21.53
N LEU A 273 8.07 -26.49 -22.33
CA LEU A 273 9.28 -25.81 -21.85
C LEU A 273 8.95 -24.31 -21.71
N LEU A 274 9.01 -23.80 -20.45
CA LEU A 274 8.88 -22.38 -20.18
C LEU A 274 10.22 -21.68 -20.31
N ALA A 275 10.26 -20.60 -21.09
CA ALA A 275 11.40 -19.70 -21.16
C ALA A 275 11.15 -18.49 -20.23
N PRO A 276 11.86 -18.35 -19.09
CA PRO A 276 11.75 -17.17 -18.25
C PRO A 276 12.45 -15.96 -18.91
N ILE A 277 11.82 -14.79 -18.78
CA ILE A 277 12.35 -13.50 -19.23
C ILE A 277 12.46 -12.60 -17.99
N GLY A 278 13.61 -11.96 -17.82
CA GLY A 278 13.85 -11.11 -16.64
C GLY A 278 15.32 -10.80 -16.46
N HIS A 279 15.73 -10.53 -15.24
CA HIS A 279 17.06 -10.07 -14.88
C HIS A 279 17.78 -11.08 -13.98
N HIS A 280 19.11 -11.16 -14.14
CA HIS A 280 19.99 -12.04 -13.34
C HIS A 280 19.56 -13.51 -13.36
N LEU A 281 19.04 -14.01 -14.48
CA LEU A 281 18.48 -15.37 -14.61
C LEU A 281 19.58 -16.46 -14.63
N GLY A 282 20.86 -16.08 -14.66
CA GLY A 282 21.98 -17.00 -14.90
C GLY A 282 22.14 -17.33 -16.40
N SER A 283 23.27 -17.88 -16.76
CA SER A 283 23.53 -18.45 -18.08
C SER A 283 23.21 -19.94 -18.11
#